data_0d2dce27c2e0125fe419ca9d78afb110
#
_entry.id   0d2dce27c2e0125fe419ca9d78afb110
#
_cell.length_a   1.000
_cell.length_b   1.000
_cell.length_c   1.000
_cell.angle_alpha   90.00
_cell.angle_beta   90.00
_cell.angle_gamma   90.00
#
_symmetry.space_group_name_H-M   'P 1'
#
loop_
_entity.id
_entity.type
_entity.pdbx_description
1 polymer ?
#
loop_
_entity_poly.entity_id
_entity_poly.type
_entity_poly.pdbx_seq_one_letter_code
_entity_poly.pdbx_strand_id
1 'polypeptide(L)'
;MSLKSISAIIGDLAKAQPDWPAISHETMSITRLELHQSTNRLARAYRGLGVQEGDFVTIALPNSIEFYQACIATWKLGATPQPISAKLPRVEQIAIVSLAEPALLVGSGADLALGVQTLPANFMPDPALSDADLPDKVSRFWKAPTSGGSTGRPKIIVSEIPGCFDFSQDKPLQQEFDRAQLVPGPLYHNGPFSFSMNGLFLGNHIVVMTRFDAEQTLALIEAHDIDWMMMVPTMMSRIWKLPDEIRLKYDLSSLRVMLHLAAPCPPWLKEKWIDWLGGDRIHELFGGTEGTGATWITGDEWLAHRGSVGKLLGGAKVKVVNEQGETLPDGEIGEIYLLPPGGQGSTYHYIGAESSGLDGGWESLGDMGYVDSQGYLYLSDRKTDMILAGGANIYPAEIEAAIDTHPLVRSSAVIGLPDDDLGQSVHAIVDAAEALTDEALLQHLTEHLARYKIPRTIERVQTPLRDDAGKTRRSALLKERIAQAKDIN
;
A
#
# COMPACT_ATOMS: atom_id res chain seq x y z
N MET A 1 -24.16 -17.40 6.41
CA MET A 1 -24.77 -16.07 6.68
C MET A 1 -24.87 -15.33 5.37
N SER A 2 -25.77 -14.39 5.23
CA SER A 2 -25.90 -13.59 4.00
C SER A 2 -24.90 -12.43 4.01
N LEU A 3 -24.50 -11.98 2.82
CA LEU A 3 -23.76 -10.72 2.63
C LEU A 3 -24.45 -9.59 3.40
N LYS A 4 -23.67 -8.82 4.18
CA LYS A 4 -24.15 -7.65 4.91
C LYS A 4 -23.50 -6.39 4.37
N SER A 5 -24.24 -5.30 4.27
CA SER A 5 -23.68 -3.98 3.96
C SER A 5 -22.68 -3.56 5.04
N ILE A 6 -21.72 -2.71 4.69
CA ILE A 6 -20.79 -2.11 5.68
C ILE A 6 -21.59 -1.39 6.77
N SER A 7 -22.68 -0.68 6.40
CA SER A 7 -23.55 0.00 7.36
C SER A 7 -24.15 -0.96 8.38
N ALA A 8 -24.69 -2.10 7.92
CA ALA A 8 -25.25 -3.14 8.78
C ALA A 8 -24.19 -3.78 9.68
N ILE A 9 -22.98 -4.07 9.15
CA ILE A 9 -21.87 -4.63 9.94
C ILE A 9 -21.52 -3.70 11.10
N ILE A 10 -21.29 -2.40 10.84
CA ILE A 10 -20.97 -1.43 11.89
C ILE A 10 -22.11 -1.28 12.92
N GLY A 11 -23.36 -1.30 12.46
CA GLY A 11 -24.54 -1.27 13.37
C GLY A 11 -24.65 -2.52 14.23
N ASP A 12 -24.40 -3.70 13.69
CA ASP A 12 -24.45 -4.96 14.43
C ASP A 12 -23.35 -5.04 15.48
N LEU A 13 -22.13 -4.60 15.15
CA LEU A 13 -21.02 -4.51 16.11
C LEU A 13 -21.32 -3.53 17.26
N ALA A 14 -21.91 -2.38 16.96
CA ALA A 14 -22.31 -1.41 17.95
C ALA A 14 -23.41 -1.94 18.89
N LYS A 15 -24.35 -2.74 18.39
CA LYS A 15 -25.39 -3.39 19.18
C LYS A 15 -24.85 -4.54 20.05
N ALA A 16 -23.93 -5.31 19.49
CA ALA A 16 -23.37 -6.49 20.19
C ALA A 16 -22.45 -6.10 21.35
N GLN A 17 -21.58 -5.13 21.15
CA GLN A 17 -20.57 -4.70 22.13
C GLN A 17 -20.39 -3.18 22.06
N PRO A 18 -21.35 -2.39 22.58
CA PRO A 18 -21.37 -0.93 22.42
C PRO A 18 -20.14 -0.21 22.99
N ASP A 19 -19.65 -0.67 24.12
CA ASP A 19 -18.55 -0.06 24.86
C ASP A 19 -17.15 -0.54 24.43
N TRP A 20 -17.09 -1.52 23.51
CA TRP A 20 -15.81 -2.00 22.99
C TRP A 20 -15.11 -0.92 22.18
N PRO A 21 -13.78 -0.74 22.34
CA PRO A 21 -13.04 0.26 21.59
C PRO A 21 -13.06 -0.11 20.08
N ALA A 22 -13.47 0.84 19.25
CA ALA A 22 -13.46 0.68 17.80
C ALA A 22 -12.15 1.23 17.20
N ILE A 23 -11.82 2.48 17.52
CA ILE A 23 -10.65 3.14 16.96
C ILE A 23 -9.96 3.98 18.04
N SER A 24 -8.64 3.84 18.15
CA SER A 24 -7.79 4.73 18.96
C SER A 24 -6.78 5.45 18.06
N HIS A 25 -6.58 6.74 18.30
CA HIS A 25 -5.64 7.59 17.61
C HIS A 25 -5.04 8.60 18.62
N GLU A 26 -3.74 8.56 18.83
CA GLU A 26 -3.05 9.35 19.86
C GLU A 26 -3.68 9.13 21.26
N THR A 27 -4.23 10.18 21.84
CA THR A 27 -4.88 10.13 23.17
C THR A 27 -6.40 9.94 23.09
N MET A 28 -6.96 9.90 21.89
CA MET A 28 -8.40 9.74 21.67
C MET A 28 -8.76 8.29 21.38
N SER A 29 -9.89 7.85 21.90
CA SER A 29 -10.49 6.57 21.55
C SER A 29 -11.99 6.74 21.42
N ILE A 30 -12.61 6.02 20.47
CA ILE A 30 -14.06 5.96 20.35
C ILE A 30 -14.52 4.50 20.40
N THR A 31 -15.69 4.29 21.01
CA THR A 31 -16.33 2.98 21.10
C THR A 31 -17.07 2.63 19.80
N ARG A 32 -17.49 1.36 19.67
CA ARG A 32 -18.31 0.92 18.53
C ARG A 32 -19.63 1.70 18.45
N LEU A 33 -20.27 1.98 19.60
CA LEU A 33 -21.52 2.75 19.65
C LEU A 33 -21.29 4.20 19.21
N GLU A 34 -20.26 4.87 19.74
CA GLU A 34 -19.91 6.25 19.38
C GLU A 34 -19.55 6.36 17.90
N LEU A 35 -18.80 5.39 17.35
CA LEU A 35 -18.51 5.34 15.91
C LEU A 35 -19.78 5.22 15.07
N HIS A 36 -20.69 4.32 15.47
CA HIS A 36 -21.95 4.11 14.75
C HIS A 36 -22.82 5.38 14.75
N GLN A 37 -23.02 5.98 15.94
CA GLN A 37 -23.84 7.17 16.12
C GLN A 37 -23.25 8.41 15.43
N SER A 38 -21.94 8.65 15.59
CA SER A 38 -21.27 9.79 14.96
C SER A 38 -21.32 9.70 13.44
N THR A 39 -21.14 8.49 12.88
CA THR A 39 -21.21 8.27 11.43
C THR A 39 -22.65 8.35 10.90
N ASN A 40 -23.66 8.06 11.71
CA ASN A 40 -25.06 8.31 11.35
C ASN A 40 -25.37 9.80 11.23
N ARG A 41 -24.87 10.64 12.16
CA ARG A 41 -25.00 12.11 12.06
C ARG A 41 -24.23 12.66 10.87
N LEU A 42 -23.00 12.17 10.67
CA LEU A 42 -22.15 12.62 9.57
C LEU A 42 -22.74 12.26 8.20
N ALA A 43 -23.30 11.07 8.04
CA ALA A 43 -23.99 10.65 6.82
C ALA A 43 -25.18 11.57 6.50
N ARG A 44 -25.95 12.00 7.53
CA ARG A 44 -27.05 12.96 7.33
C ARG A 44 -26.55 14.33 6.90
N ALA A 45 -25.43 14.79 7.46
CA ALA A 45 -24.78 16.03 7.02
C ALA A 45 -24.34 15.95 5.55
N TYR A 46 -23.67 14.84 5.15
CA TYR A 46 -23.25 14.62 3.75
C TYR A 46 -24.44 14.58 2.78
N ARG A 47 -25.54 13.90 3.18
CA ARG A 47 -26.76 13.89 2.40
C ARG A 47 -27.37 15.29 2.26
N GLY A 48 -27.32 16.11 3.32
CA GLY A 48 -27.75 17.52 3.29
C GLY A 48 -26.92 18.41 2.35
N LEU A 49 -25.66 18.01 2.07
CA LEU A 49 -24.76 18.63 1.10
C LEU A 49 -24.90 18.06 -0.32
N GLY A 50 -25.83 17.12 -0.54
CA GLY A 50 -26.15 16.60 -1.87
C GLY A 50 -25.56 15.23 -2.20
N VAL A 51 -24.82 14.58 -1.29
CA VAL A 51 -24.28 13.22 -1.54
C VAL A 51 -25.41 12.22 -1.66
N GLN A 52 -25.41 11.46 -2.75
CA GLN A 52 -26.39 10.45 -3.11
C GLN A 52 -25.74 9.06 -3.29
N GLU A 53 -26.56 8.05 -3.44
CA GLU A 53 -26.13 6.70 -3.78
C GLU A 53 -25.42 6.67 -5.13
N GLY A 54 -24.27 5.99 -5.18
CA GLY A 54 -23.43 5.88 -6.37
C GLY A 54 -22.39 6.98 -6.54
N ASP A 55 -22.47 8.08 -5.77
CA ASP A 55 -21.51 9.18 -5.84
C ASP A 55 -20.13 8.76 -5.29
N PHE A 56 -19.09 9.47 -5.72
CA PHE A 56 -17.80 9.47 -5.05
C PHE A 56 -17.74 10.57 -3.97
N VAL A 57 -17.10 10.25 -2.85
CA VAL A 57 -16.69 11.23 -1.83
C VAL A 57 -15.17 11.18 -1.74
N THR A 58 -14.51 12.23 -2.16
CA THR A 58 -13.05 12.36 -2.03
C THR A 58 -12.69 12.68 -0.58
N ILE A 59 -11.80 11.86 0.00
CA ILE A 59 -11.36 11.98 1.40
C ILE A 59 -9.87 12.29 1.42
N ALA A 60 -9.53 13.56 1.71
CA ALA A 60 -8.17 14.11 1.79
C ALA A 60 -7.80 14.39 3.26
N LEU A 61 -8.02 13.42 4.13
CA LEU A 61 -7.73 13.51 5.57
C LEU A 61 -6.42 12.78 5.91
N PRO A 62 -5.68 13.22 6.94
CA PRO A 62 -4.60 12.43 7.51
C PRO A 62 -5.15 11.18 8.21
N ASN A 63 -4.25 10.28 8.61
CA ASN A 63 -4.59 9.18 9.49
C ASN A 63 -5.24 9.73 10.77
N SER A 64 -6.48 9.36 11.04
CA SER A 64 -7.28 9.86 12.16
C SER A 64 -8.56 9.06 12.32
N ILE A 65 -9.24 9.21 13.45
CA ILE A 65 -10.61 8.69 13.65
C ILE A 65 -11.57 9.27 12.58
N GLU A 66 -11.40 10.56 12.28
CA GLU A 66 -12.22 11.28 11.28
C GLU A 66 -12.15 10.63 9.89
N PHE A 67 -10.99 10.10 9.48
CA PHE A 67 -10.84 9.39 8.21
C PHE A 67 -11.79 8.19 8.12
N TYR A 68 -11.85 7.38 9.17
CA TYR A 68 -12.77 6.22 9.24
C TYR A 68 -14.22 6.68 9.27
N GLN A 69 -14.52 7.70 10.07
CA GLN A 69 -15.88 8.24 10.13
C GLN A 69 -16.35 8.76 8.77
N ALA A 70 -15.49 9.45 8.02
CA ALA A 70 -15.82 9.94 6.68
C ALA A 70 -16.09 8.78 5.70
N CYS A 71 -15.29 7.73 5.71
CA CYS A 71 -15.51 6.53 4.90
C CYS A 71 -16.82 5.83 5.25
N ILE A 72 -17.08 5.60 6.55
CA ILE A 72 -18.29 4.92 7.01
C ILE A 72 -19.53 5.74 6.68
N ALA A 73 -19.50 7.06 6.91
CA ALA A 73 -20.61 7.94 6.55
C ALA A 73 -20.93 7.91 5.05
N THR A 74 -19.91 7.81 4.22
CA THR A 74 -20.03 7.64 2.76
C THR A 74 -20.72 6.33 2.41
N TRP A 75 -20.28 5.19 2.95
CA TRP A 75 -20.92 3.90 2.72
C TRP A 75 -22.37 3.84 3.22
N LYS A 76 -22.69 4.50 4.35
CA LYS A 76 -24.07 4.57 4.85
C LYS A 76 -25.05 5.26 3.88
N LEU A 77 -24.53 6.04 2.94
CA LEU A 77 -25.32 6.66 1.86
C LEU A 77 -25.34 5.84 0.58
N GLY A 78 -24.63 4.71 0.51
CA GLY A 78 -24.46 3.93 -0.72
C GLY A 78 -23.46 4.57 -1.70
N ALA A 79 -22.70 5.57 -1.23
CA ALA A 79 -21.64 6.24 -1.98
C ALA A 79 -20.28 5.54 -1.78
N THR A 80 -19.30 5.89 -2.59
CA THR A 80 -17.97 5.26 -2.64
C THR A 80 -16.89 6.21 -2.10
N PRO A 81 -16.13 5.86 -1.06
CA PRO A 81 -15.00 6.66 -0.61
C PRO A 81 -13.83 6.59 -1.59
N GLN A 82 -13.29 7.74 -1.93
CA GLN A 82 -12.14 7.92 -2.80
C GLN A 82 -11.01 8.58 -1.98
N PRO A 83 -10.13 7.79 -1.32
CA PRO A 83 -9.08 8.31 -0.47
C PRO A 83 -7.92 8.87 -1.30
N ILE A 84 -7.44 10.05 -0.89
CA ILE A 84 -6.22 10.68 -1.42
C ILE A 84 -5.33 11.20 -0.29
N SER A 85 -4.06 11.41 -0.58
CA SER A 85 -3.18 12.05 0.40
C SER A 85 -3.56 13.52 0.61
N ALA A 86 -3.73 13.92 1.87
CA ALA A 86 -3.93 15.33 2.24
C ALA A 86 -2.70 16.21 1.94
N LYS A 87 -1.54 15.61 1.69
CA LYS A 87 -0.26 16.29 1.42
C LYS A 87 0.06 16.42 -0.06
N LEU A 88 -0.84 16.00 -0.96
CA LEU A 88 -0.59 16.14 -2.40
C LEU A 88 -0.44 17.61 -2.79
N PRO A 89 0.47 17.91 -3.73
CA PRO A 89 0.52 19.23 -4.35
C PRO A 89 -0.84 19.62 -4.92
N ARG A 90 -1.19 20.90 -4.85
CA ARG A 90 -2.49 21.42 -5.34
C ARG A 90 -2.81 20.97 -6.78
N VAL A 91 -1.82 20.98 -7.67
CA VAL A 91 -2.01 20.57 -9.07
C VAL A 91 -2.43 19.11 -9.18
N GLU A 92 -1.83 18.23 -8.39
CA GLU A 92 -2.21 16.81 -8.34
C GLU A 92 -3.60 16.60 -7.73
N GLN A 93 -3.93 17.34 -6.64
CA GLN A 93 -5.27 17.28 -6.05
C GLN A 93 -6.35 17.70 -7.06
N ILE A 94 -6.13 18.82 -7.78
CA ILE A 94 -7.04 19.31 -8.82
C ILE A 94 -7.21 18.23 -9.90
N ALA A 95 -6.14 17.64 -10.39
CA ALA A 95 -6.19 16.62 -11.44
C ALA A 95 -7.00 15.39 -11.00
N ILE A 96 -6.81 14.93 -9.75
CA ILE A 96 -7.52 13.77 -9.20
C ILE A 96 -9.00 14.09 -8.99
N VAL A 97 -9.32 15.24 -8.37
CA VAL A 97 -10.71 15.65 -8.09
C VAL A 97 -11.47 15.90 -9.39
N SER A 98 -10.83 16.50 -10.41
CA SER A 98 -11.44 16.67 -11.73
C SER A 98 -11.70 15.34 -12.44
N LEU A 99 -10.89 14.31 -12.16
CA LEU A 99 -11.07 12.98 -12.74
C LEU A 99 -12.14 12.17 -12.00
N ALA A 100 -12.24 12.34 -10.66
CA ALA A 100 -13.20 11.64 -9.81
C ALA A 100 -14.61 12.23 -9.89
N GLU A 101 -14.73 13.52 -10.19
CA GLU A 101 -15.99 14.27 -10.18
C GLU A 101 -16.84 14.00 -8.91
N PRO A 102 -16.25 14.12 -7.68
CA PRO A 102 -16.95 13.73 -6.47
C PRO A 102 -18.07 14.71 -6.11
N ALA A 103 -19.13 14.20 -5.49
CA ALA A 103 -20.20 15.03 -4.93
C ALA A 103 -19.73 15.85 -3.72
N LEU A 104 -18.71 15.36 -2.99
CA LEU A 104 -18.17 16.00 -1.79
C LEU A 104 -16.66 15.75 -1.69
N LEU A 105 -15.91 16.77 -1.26
CA LEU A 105 -14.50 16.70 -0.91
C LEU A 105 -14.34 17.01 0.57
N VAL A 106 -13.74 16.08 1.33
CA VAL A 106 -13.54 16.18 2.78
C VAL A 106 -12.05 16.31 3.10
N GLY A 107 -11.70 17.27 3.96
CA GLY A 107 -10.34 17.44 4.52
C GLY A 107 -9.40 18.32 3.69
N SER A 108 -9.73 18.65 2.47
CA SER A 108 -8.96 19.60 1.65
C SER A 108 -9.54 21.00 1.78
N GLY A 109 -8.68 22.00 1.68
CA GLY A 109 -9.13 23.39 1.76
C GLY A 109 -10.20 23.73 0.72
N ALA A 110 -11.15 24.60 1.11
CA ALA A 110 -12.22 25.15 0.27
C ALA A 110 -11.74 25.85 -1.02
N ASP A 111 -10.47 25.81 -1.31
CA ASP A 111 -9.71 26.68 -2.22
C ASP A 111 -9.35 26.04 -3.58
N LEU A 112 -9.86 24.83 -3.89
CA LEU A 112 -9.53 24.18 -5.16
C LEU A 112 -10.27 24.80 -6.37
N ALA A 113 -11.26 25.66 -6.14
CA ALA A 113 -12.01 26.39 -7.17
C ALA A 113 -12.69 25.48 -8.25
N LEU A 114 -13.01 24.21 -7.88
CA LEU A 114 -13.57 23.21 -8.81
C LEU A 114 -15.11 23.16 -8.81
N GLY A 115 -15.78 24.01 -8.04
CA GLY A 115 -17.24 23.98 -7.91
C GLY A 115 -17.80 22.78 -7.13
N VAL A 116 -16.93 21.96 -6.52
CA VAL A 116 -17.29 20.82 -5.69
C VAL A 116 -17.58 21.30 -4.27
N GLN A 117 -18.61 20.74 -3.62
CA GLN A 117 -18.85 20.96 -2.19
C GLN A 117 -17.66 20.49 -1.37
N THR A 118 -17.19 21.29 -0.42
CA THR A 118 -16.03 20.97 0.40
C THR A 118 -16.33 21.06 1.88
N LEU A 119 -15.74 20.17 2.67
CA LEU A 119 -15.71 20.21 4.13
C LEU A 119 -14.27 20.27 4.61
N PRO A 120 -13.96 21.13 5.59
CA PRO A 120 -12.62 21.16 6.19
C PRO A 120 -12.36 19.90 7.00
N ALA A 121 -11.09 19.63 7.30
CA ALA A 121 -10.73 18.69 8.36
C ALA A 121 -11.32 19.16 9.71
N ASN A 122 -11.62 18.21 10.58
CA ASN A 122 -12.32 18.43 11.85
C ASN A 122 -13.74 19.02 11.72
N PHE A 123 -14.39 18.75 10.58
CA PHE A 123 -15.79 19.13 10.43
C PHE A 123 -16.68 18.39 11.44
N MET A 124 -17.46 19.15 12.21
CA MET A 124 -18.44 18.59 13.15
C MET A 124 -19.84 18.79 12.59
N PRO A 125 -20.62 17.70 12.39
CA PRO A 125 -22.00 17.82 11.96
C PRO A 125 -22.85 18.50 13.06
N ASP A 126 -23.94 19.15 12.65
CA ASP A 126 -24.90 19.72 13.59
C ASP A 126 -25.31 18.63 14.63
N PRO A 127 -25.12 18.85 15.94
CA PRO A 127 -25.50 17.92 16.99
C PRO A 127 -27.03 17.63 17.04
N ALA A 128 -27.87 18.48 16.46
CA ALA A 128 -29.30 18.24 16.31
C ALA A 128 -29.65 17.18 15.27
N LEU A 129 -28.71 16.80 14.39
CA LEU A 129 -28.93 15.71 13.46
C LEU A 129 -29.07 14.38 14.22
N SER A 130 -30.07 13.58 13.84
CA SER A 130 -30.34 12.27 14.47
C SER A 130 -29.16 11.31 14.30
N ASP A 131 -28.86 10.56 15.35
CA ASP A 131 -27.91 9.45 15.36
C ASP A 131 -28.56 8.08 15.16
N ALA A 132 -29.88 8.02 14.96
CA ALA A 132 -30.59 6.79 14.67
C ALA A 132 -30.12 6.15 13.35
N ASP A 133 -30.36 4.86 13.20
CA ASP A 133 -30.02 4.12 11.99
C ASP A 133 -30.56 4.79 10.73
N LEU A 134 -29.81 4.75 9.65
CA LEU A 134 -30.27 5.13 8.31
C LEU A 134 -30.85 3.88 7.61
N PRO A 135 -31.66 4.07 6.55
CA PRO A 135 -32.01 2.97 5.66
C PRO A 135 -30.74 2.30 5.14
N ASP A 136 -30.71 0.98 5.20
CA ASP A 136 -29.56 0.21 4.78
C ASP A 136 -29.31 0.34 3.28
N LYS A 137 -28.05 0.58 2.88
CA LYS A 137 -27.61 0.71 1.51
C LYS A 137 -26.30 -0.02 1.30
N VAL A 138 -26.10 -0.52 0.10
CA VAL A 138 -24.84 -1.12 -0.34
C VAL A 138 -24.22 -0.20 -1.40
N SER A 139 -23.02 0.32 -1.16
CA SER A 139 -22.28 1.04 -2.20
C SER A 139 -21.96 0.10 -3.36
N ARG A 140 -22.13 0.59 -4.59
CA ARG A 140 -21.80 -0.19 -5.80
C ARG A 140 -20.34 -0.61 -5.79
N PHE A 141 -19.46 0.28 -5.37
CA PHE A 141 -18.03 0.05 -5.22
C PHE A 141 -17.64 0.35 -3.77
N TRP A 142 -16.86 -0.52 -3.15
CA TRP A 142 -16.49 -0.28 -1.75
C TRP A 142 -15.35 0.73 -1.58
N LYS A 143 -14.53 0.93 -2.61
CA LYS A 143 -13.43 1.91 -2.60
C LYS A 143 -13.01 2.32 -4.02
N ALA A 144 -12.38 3.50 -4.12
CA ALA A 144 -11.82 4.03 -5.36
C ALA A 144 -10.47 4.74 -5.08
N PRO A 145 -9.40 4.02 -4.64
CA PRO A 145 -8.11 4.66 -4.35
C PRO A 145 -7.46 5.18 -5.63
N THR A 146 -6.58 6.19 -5.46
CA THR A 146 -5.79 6.77 -6.54
C THR A 146 -4.41 6.14 -6.58
N SER A 147 -3.91 5.87 -7.77
CA SER A 147 -2.52 5.52 -8.01
C SER A 147 -1.83 6.62 -8.80
N GLY A 148 -0.63 7.02 -8.37
CA GLY A 148 0.27 7.79 -9.21
C GLY A 148 0.75 6.88 -10.34
N GLY A 149 0.21 7.05 -11.54
CA GLY A 149 0.59 6.24 -12.69
C GLY A 149 2.10 6.37 -12.99
N SER A 150 2.72 5.28 -13.46
CA SER A 150 4.11 5.29 -13.98
C SER A 150 4.32 6.33 -15.09
N THR A 151 3.23 6.76 -15.72
CA THR A 151 3.21 7.81 -16.76
C THR A 151 3.17 9.24 -16.19
N GLY A 152 3.11 9.41 -14.85
CA GLY A 152 3.01 10.71 -14.17
C GLY A 152 1.62 11.35 -14.22
N ARG A 153 0.61 10.67 -14.77
CA ARG A 153 -0.80 11.09 -14.71
C ARG A 153 -1.54 10.28 -13.65
N PRO A 154 -2.37 10.90 -12.80
CA PRO A 154 -3.14 10.17 -11.82
C PRO A 154 -4.20 9.29 -12.52
N LYS A 155 -4.46 8.13 -11.95
CA LYS A 155 -5.58 7.25 -12.31
C LYS A 155 -6.31 6.82 -11.05
N ILE A 156 -7.62 6.62 -11.15
CA ILE A 156 -8.43 6.09 -10.06
C ILE A 156 -8.68 4.61 -10.35
N ILE A 157 -8.48 3.79 -9.34
CA ILE A 157 -8.69 2.35 -9.41
C ILE A 157 -9.99 2.04 -8.66
N VAL A 158 -11.08 1.95 -9.38
CA VAL A 158 -12.39 1.67 -8.81
C VAL A 158 -12.55 0.17 -8.62
N SER A 159 -12.77 -0.27 -7.38
CA SER A 159 -13.00 -1.69 -7.10
C SER A 159 -14.39 -2.12 -7.55
N GLU A 160 -14.52 -3.20 -8.31
CA GLU A 160 -15.83 -3.77 -8.70
C GLU A 160 -16.50 -4.58 -7.58
N ILE A 161 -15.84 -4.71 -6.43
CA ILE A 161 -16.41 -5.34 -5.24
C ILE A 161 -17.41 -4.37 -4.60
N PRO A 162 -18.68 -4.77 -4.38
CA PRO A 162 -19.64 -3.93 -3.69
C PRO A 162 -19.32 -3.79 -2.19
N GLY A 163 -19.86 -2.76 -1.56
CA GLY A 163 -19.68 -2.47 -0.12
C GLY A 163 -20.48 -3.42 0.80
N CYS A 164 -20.34 -4.72 0.58
CA CYS A 164 -20.96 -5.74 1.43
C CYS A 164 -20.03 -6.96 1.56
N PHE A 165 -20.04 -7.60 2.74
CA PHE A 165 -19.12 -8.69 3.07
C PHE A 165 -19.80 -9.81 3.86
N ASP A 166 -19.26 -11.02 3.75
CA ASP A 166 -19.56 -12.16 4.60
C ASP A 166 -18.24 -12.77 5.10
N PHE A 167 -17.86 -12.45 6.32
CA PHE A 167 -16.65 -12.97 6.96
C PHE A 167 -16.87 -14.32 7.68
N SER A 168 -18.05 -14.93 7.58
CA SER A 168 -18.33 -16.20 8.23
C SER A 168 -17.64 -17.39 7.56
N GLN A 169 -17.28 -17.26 6.29
CA GLN A 169 -16.65 -18.30 5.47
C GLN A 169 -15.15 -18.11 5.34
N ASP A 170 -14.71 -16.87 5.13
CA ASP A 170 -13.30 -16.56 4.88
C ASP A 170 -12.90 -15.28 5.62
N LYS A 171 -11.91 -15.40 6.47
CA LYS A 171 -11.28 -14.24 7.13
C LYS A 171 -10.14 -13.72 6.26
N PRO A 172 -10.12 -12.41 5.96
CA PRO A 172 -9.08 -11.88 5.11
C PRO A 172 -7.70 -11.98 5.78
N LEU A 173 -6.76 -12.64 5.12
CA LEU A 173 -5.32 -12.66 5.46
C LEU A 173 -5.05 -12.93 6.95
N GLN A 174 -5.65 -13.97 7.51
CA GLN A 174 -5.52 -14.41 8.91
C GLN A 174 -5.94 -13.36 9.96
N GLN A 175 -6.69 -12.32 9.59
CA GLN A 175 -7.32 -11.45 10.58
C GLN A 175 -8.38 -12.21 11.36
N GLU A 176 -8.42 -12.01 12.67
CA GLU A 176 -9.38 -12.66 13.58
C GLU A 176 -10.44 -11.67 14.08
N PHE A 177 -11.58 -12.18 14.60
CA PHE A 177 -12.62 -11.34 15.19
C PHE A 177 -12.21 -10.81 16.56
N ASP A 178 -12.65 -9.58 16.87
CA ASP A 178 -12.54 -8.98 18.21
C ASP A 178 -11.10 -8.98 18.76
N ARG A 179 -10.13 -8.66 17.90
CA ARG A 179 -8.72 -8.48 18.24
C ARG A 179 -8.31 -7.01 18.17
N ALA A 180 -7.02 -6.74 18.25
CA ALA A 180 -6.47 -5.40 18.03
C ALA A 180 -5.53 -5.38 16.83
N GLN A 181 -5.59 -4.31 16.05
CA GLN A 181 -4.80 -4.12 14.85
C GLN A 181 -4.10 -2.76 14.86
N LEU A 182 -2.79 -2.74 14.57
CA LEU A 182 -2.03 -1.51 14.42
C LEU A 182 -1.96 -1.07 12.95
N VAL A 183 -2.14 0.23 12.72
CA VAL A 183 -2.08 0.86 11.40
C VAL A 183 -0.99 1.93 11.38
N PRO A 184 0.26 1.56 11.11
CA PRO A 184 1.39 2.51 11.06
C PRO A 184 1.49 3.23 9.70
N GLY A 185 0.88 2.67 8.66
CA GLY A 185 0.93 3.20 7.29
C GLY A 185 -0.19 4.18 6.97
N PRO A 186 -0.04 4.99 5.89
CA PRO A 186 -1.02 6.01 5.53
C PRO A 186 -2.29 5.40 4.90
N LEU A 187 -3.45 5.79 5.42
CA LEU A 187 -4.77 5.27 5.05
C LEU A 187 -5.22 5.59 3.62
N TYR A 188 -4.60 6.54 2.94
CA TYR A 188 -4.90 6.80 1.53
C TYR A 188 -4.28 5.77 0.57
N HIS A 189 -3.40 4.88 1.04
CA HIS A 189 -2.89 3.75 0.27
C HIS A 189 -3.76 2.52 0.44
N ASN A 190 -3.88 1.73 -0.64
CA ASN A 190 -4.76 0.56 -0.70
C ASN A 190 -4.53 -0.46 0.41
N GLY A 191 -3.29 -0.82 0.73
CA GLY A 191 -2.98 -1.80 1.77
C GLY A 191 -3.46 -1.37 3.15
N PRO A 192 -2.94 -0.24 3.73
CA PRO A 192 -3.40 0.26 5.01
C PRO A 192 -4.92 0.49 5.07
N PHE A 193 -5.51 1.05 4.01
CA PHE A 193 -6.95 1.23 3.90
C PHE A 193 -7.70 -0.10 4.01
N SER A 194 -7.45 -1.01 3.09
CA SER A 194 -8.24 -2.23 2.95
C SER A 194 -8.13 -3.13 4.17
N PHE A 195 -6.91 -3.32 4.69
CA PHE A 195 -6.72 -4.22 5.83
C PHE A 195 -7.21 -3.62 7.14
N SER A 196 -7.13 -2.31 7.35
CA SER A 196 -7.69 -1.69 8.55
C SER A 196 -9.22 -1.66 8.52
N MET A 197 -9.83 -1.43 7.35
CA MET A 197 -11.28 -1.51 7.20
C MET A 197 -11.78 -2.95 7.41
N ASN A 198 -11.10 -3.96 6.83
CA ASN A 198 -11.45 -5.36 7.08
C ASN A 198 -11.36 -5.71 8.57
N GLY A 199 -10.29 -5.29 9.27
CA GLY A 199 -10.17 -5.46 10.70
C GLY A 199 -11.32 -4.80 11.47
N LEU A 200 -11.68 -3.57 11.11
CA LEU A 200 -12.82 -2.86 11.72
C LEU A 200 -14.15 -3.61 11.50
N PHE A 201 -14.36 -4.18 10.31
CA PHE A 201 -15.57 -4.96 10.00
C PHE A 201 -15.60 -6.31 10.72
N LEU A 202 -14.44 -6.86 11.08
CA LEU A 202 -14.32 -8.03 11.96
C LEU A 202 -14.47 -7.65 13.45
N GLY A 203 -14.70 -6.38 13.78
CA GLY A 203 -14.83 -5.89 15.14
C GLY A 203 -13.51 -5.62 15.85
N ASN A 204 -12.40 -5.59 15.15
CA ASN A 204 -11.11 -5.32 15.77
C ASN A 204 -11.01 -3.87 16.26
N HIS A 205 -10.31 -3.69 17.39
CA HIS A 205 -9.85 -2.40 17.85
C HIS A 205 -8.73 -1.90 16.93
N ILE A 206 -8.98 -0.84 16.18
CA ILE A 206 -8.01 -0.26 15.26
C ILE A 206 -7.19 0.82 15.96
N VAL A 207 -5.90 0.59 16.12
CA VAL A 207 -4.95 1.57 16.68
C VAL A 207 -4.22 2.24 15.53
N VAL A 208 -4.44 3.56 15.37
CA VAL A 208 -3.96 4.32 14.19
C VAL A 208 -2.83 5.24 14.61
N MET A 209 -1.72 5.20 13.88
CA MET A 209 -0.64 6.16 14.04
C MET A 209 -0.82 7.34 13.08
N THR A 210 -0.63 8.58 13.55
CA THR A 210 -0.61 9.79 12.70
C THR A 210 0.45 9.69 11.62
N ARG A 211 1.62 9.16 12.00
CA ARG A 211 2.76 8.85 11.13
C ARG A 211 3.55 7.70 11.75
N PHE A 212 4.25 6.97 10.92
CA PHE A 212 5.13 5.91 11.39
C PHE A 212 6.25 6.47 12.29
N ASP A 213 6.43 5.85 13.44
CA ASP A 213 7.56 6.00 14.33
C ASP A 213 7.99 4.61 14.82
N ALA A 214 9.29 4.30 14.76
CA ALA A 214 9.78 2.94 14.99
C ALA A 214 9.62 2.49 16.43
N GLU A 215 9.98 3.31 17.42
CA GLU A 215 9.84 2.95 18.84
C GLU A 215 8.37 2.97 19.27
N GLN A 216 7.61 3.99 18.86
CA GLN A 216 6.19 4.07 19.16
C GLN A 216 5.42 2.86 18.61
N THR A 217 5.81 2.32 17.44
CA THR A 217 5.21 1.09 16.90
C THR A 217 5.32 -0.06 17.87
N LEU A 218 6.52 -0.30 18.45
CA LEU A 218 6.75 -1.36 19.41
C LEU A 218 5.96 -1.12 20.72
N ALA A 219 5.96 0.11 21.21
CA ALA A 219 5.21 0.49 22.41
C ALA A 219 3.70 0.29 22.26
N LEU A 220 3.14 0.59 21.06
CA LEU A 220 1.72 0.40 20.80
C LEU A 220 1.34 -1.08 20.64
N ILE A 221 2.25 -1.93 20.14
CA ILE A 221 2.01 -3.39 20.10
C ILE A 221 1.79 -3.91 21.52
N GLU A 222 2.68 -3.59 22.45
CA GLU A 222 2.56 -3.98 23.86
C GLU A 222 1.33 -3.35 24.53
N ALA A 223 1.14 -2.03 24.37
CA ALA A 223 0.11 -1.29 25.11
C ALA A 223 -1.33 -1.67 24.71
N HIS A 224 -1.54 -2.19 23.52
CA HIS A 224 -2.86 -2.55 22.98
C HIS A 224 -3.01 -4.02 22.62
N ASP A 225 -2.08 -4.89 23.01
CA ASP A 225 -2.09 -6.32 22.69
C ASP A 225 -2.35 -6.57 21.21
N ILE A 226 -1.60 -5.88 20.32
CA ILE A 226 -1.79 -5.94 18.89
C ILE A 226 -1.58 -7.36 18.39
N ASP A 227 -2.60 -7.91 17.73
CA ASP A 227 -2.62 -9.24 17.12
C ASP A 227 -2.13 -9.25 15.67
N TRP A 228 -2.45 -8.18 14.93
CA TRP A 228 -2.21 -8.09 13.50
C TRP A 228 -1.71 -6.70 13.09
N MET A 229 -0.73 -6.64 12.22
CA MET A 229 -0.29 -5.39 11.61
C MET A 229 0.29 -5.58 10.21
N MET A 230 0.25 -4.51 9.43
CA MET A 230 0.88 -4.44 8.11
C MET A 230 1.96 -3.35 8.10
N MET A 231 3.12 -3.68 7.55
CA MET A 231 4.21 -2.74 7.32
C MET A 231 4.75 -2.82 5.90
N VAL A 232 5.56 -1.83 5.54
CA VAL A 232 6.42 -1.90 4.34
C VAL A 232 7.87 -2.14 4.76
N PRO A 233 8.74 -2.69 3.88
CA PRO A 233 10.12 -3.02 4.23
C PRO A 233 10.94 -1.86 4.81
N THR A 234 10.66 -0.62 4.41
CA THR A 234 11.32 0.58 4.99
C THR A 234 10.97 0.79 6.45
N MET A 235 9.74 0.49 6.88
CA MET A 235 9.32 0.54 8.29
C MET A 235 10.02 -0.56 9.07
N MET A 236 10.06 -1.77 8.52
CA MET A 236 10.80 -2.90 9.10
C MET A 236 12.28 -2.57 9.31
N SER A 237 12.93 -1.98 8.32
CA SER A 237 14.34 -1.55 8.40
C SER A 237 14.57 -0.49 9.47
N ARG A 238 13.66 0.48 9.62
CA ARG A 238 13.77 1.52 10.66
C ARG A 238 13.62 0.96 12.07
N ILE A 239 12.72 0.01 12.28
CA ILE A 239 12.59 -0.70 13.56
C ILE A 239 13.84 -1.54 13.83
N TRP A 240 14.35 -2.25 12.83
CA TRP A 240 15.54 -3.08 12.97
C TRP A 240 16.79 -2.26 13.36
N LYS A 241 16.89 -1.02 12.88
CA LYS A 241 18.00 -0.08 13.14
C LYS A 241 17.91 0.61 14.51
N LEU A 242 16.86 0.41 15.29
CA LEU A 242 16.83 0.86 16.68
C LEU A 242 17.91 0.13 17.49
N PRO A 243 18.51 0.81 18.50
CA PRO A 243 19.38 0.14 19.48
C PRO A 243 18.69 -1.08 20.09
N ASP A 244 19.45 -2.15 20.35
CA ASP A 244 18.90 -3.41 20.87
C ASP A 244 18.18 -3.20 22.23
N GLU A 245 18.69 -2.32 23.09
CA GLU A 245 18.06 -1.95 24.37
C GLU A 245 16.68 -1.30 24.20
N ILE A 246 16.39 -0.70 23.06
CA ILE A 246 15.07 -0.14 22.70
C ILE A 246 14.24 -1.22 22.00
N ARG A 247 14.80 -1.86 20.97
CA ARG A 247 14.08 -2.83 20.16
C ARG A 247 13.58 -4.03 20.95
N LEU A 248 14.37 -4.52 21.91
CA LEU A 248 14.06 -5.69 22.73
C LEU A 248 13.36 -5.36 24.05
N LYS A 249 13.02 -4.09 24.30
CA LYS A 249 12.39 -3.63 25.51
C LYS A 249 10.92 -4.05 25.62
N TYR A 250 10.21 -4.10 24.50
CA TYR A 250 8.76 -4.25 24.43
C TYR A 250 8.34 -5.70 24.24
N ASP A 251 7.24 -6.10 24.88
CA ASP A 251 6.63 -7.42 24.67
C ASP A 251 5.80 -7.44 23.36
N LEU A 252 6.24 -8.24 22.42
CA LEU A 252 5.56 -8.44 21.13
C LEU A 252 4.85 -9.80 21.05
N SER A 253 4.64 -10.48 22.17
CA SER A 253 4.08 -11.83 22.20
C SER A 253 2.64 -11.90 21.68
N SER A 254 1.88 -10.81 21.79
CA SER A 254 0.52 -10.67 21.24
C SER A 254 0.47 -10.67 19.72
N LEU A 255 1.54 -10.23 19.04
CA LEU A 255 1.58 -10.06 17.59
C LEU A 255 1.66 -11.42 16.89
N ARG A 256 0.55 -11.87 16.35
CA ARG A 256 0.41 -13.13 15.64
C ARG A 256 0.73 -13.00 14.14
N VAL A 257 0.41 -11.87 13.53
CA VAL A 257 0.65 -11.62 12.10
C VAL A 257 1.31 -10.27 11.90
N MET A 258 2.53 -10.30 11.40
CA MET A 258 3.21 -9.15 10.81
C MET A 258 3.31 -9.36 9.30
N LEU A 259 2.45 -8.66 8.57
CA LEU A 259 2.40 -8.71 7.11
C LEU A 259 3.26 -7.61 6.50
N HIS A 260 4.14 -7.95 5.55
CA HIS A 260 4.79 -6.94 4.74
C HIS A 260 4.44 -7.07 3.25
N LEU A 261 4.45 -5.94 2.55
CA LEU A 261 4.12 -5.84 1.13
C LEU A 261 4.55 -4.49 0.53
N ALA A 262 4.12 -4.24 -0.71
CA ALA A 262 4.22 -2.98 -1.45
C ALA A 262 5.62 -2.64 -2.02
N ALA A 263 6.68 -3.24 -1.52
CA ALA A 263 8.05 -3.09 -2.03
C ALA A 263 8.83 -4.40 -1.82
N PRO A 264 9.87 -4.66 -2.61
CA PRO A 264 10.78 -5.77 -2.35
C PRO A 264 11.38 -5.69 -0.94
N CYS A 265 11.35 -6.81 -0.21
CA CYS A 265 12.00 -6.91 1.10
C CYS A 265 13.39 -7.51 0.92
N PRO A 266 14.47 -6.80 1.32
CA PRO A 266 15.81 -7.38 1.27
C PRO A 266 15.89 -8.69 2.07
N PRO A 267 16.50 -9.77 1.52
CA PRO A 267 16.57 -11.07 2.19
C PRO A 267 17.11 -11.02 3.61
N TRP A 268 18.20 -10.26 3.82
CA TRP A 268 18.79 -10.09 5.14
C TRP A 268 17.82 -9.51 6.17
N LEU A 269 16.99 -8.56 5.75
CA LEU A 269 16.02 -7.91 6.64
C LEU A 269 14.91 -8.89 7.01
N LYS A 270 14.41 -9.63 6.05
CA LYS A 270 13.36 -10.64 6.27
C LYS A 270 13.86 -11.76 7.19
N GLU A 271 15.11 -12.26 6.98
CA GLU A 271 15.74 -13.23 7.87
C GLU A 271 15.84 -12.73 9.31
N LYS A 272 16.26 -11.45 9.50
CA LYS A 272 16.36 -10.85 10.84
C LYS A 272 15.01 -10.77 11.55
N TRP A 273 13.94 -10.48 10.82
CA TRP A 273 12.59 -10.45 11.37
C TRP A 273 12.07 -11.87 11.69
N ILE A 274 12.38 -12.85 10.83
CA ILE A 274 12.06 -14.27 11.07
C ILE A 274 12.81 -14.78 12.31
N ASP A 275 14.09 -14.49 12.44
CA ASP A 275 14.90 -14.85 13.62
C ASP A 275 14.36 -14.23 14.90
N TRP A 276 13.82 -13.01 14.81
CA TRP A 276 13.32 -12.27 15.97
C TRP A 276 11.93 -12.69 16.44
N LEU A 277 10.97 -12.83 15.52
CA LEU A 277 9.56 -13.06 15.85
C LEU A 277 9.09 -14.50 15.58
N GLY A 278 9.82 -15.28 14.78
CA GLY A 278 9.39 -16.58 14.25
C GLY A 278 8.85 -16.50 12.84
N GLY A 279 9.08 -17.54 12.03
CA GLY A 279 8.68 -17.59 10.63
C GLY A 279 7.17 -17.73 10.44
N ASP A 280 6.47 -18.27 11.43
CA ASP A 280 5.02 -18.41 11.48
C ASP A 280 4.28 -17.08 11.65
N ARG A 281 4.96 -16.03 12.15
CA ARG A 281 4.40 -14.69 12.37
C ARG A 281 4.71 -13.71 11.25
N ILE A 282 5.74 -13.96 10.44
CA ILE A 282 6.17 -13.10 9.33
C ILE A 282 5.50 -13.56 8.05
N HIS A 283 4.80 -12.66 7.41
CA HIS A 283 4.07 -12.95 6.17
C HIS A 283 4.39 -11.92 5.09
N GLU A 284 4.40 -12.37 3.84
CA GLU A 284 4.51 -11.48 2.68
C GLU A 284 3.33 -11.69 1.75
N LEU A 285 2.83 -10.57 1.22
CA LEU A 285 1.83 -10.55 0.16
C LEU A 285 2.36 -9.74 -1.01
N PHE A 286 2.27 -10.28 -2.20
CA PHE A 286 2.38 -9.52 -3.44
C PHE A 286 1.01 -9.43 -4.10
N GLY A 287 0.68 -8.24 -4.61
CA GLY A 287 -0.56 -7.97 -5.36
C GLY A 287 -0.74 -6.49 -5.63
N GLY A 288 -1.53 -6.19 -6.65
CA GLY A 288 -1.89 -4.83 -7.04
C GLY A 288 -3.17 -4.32 -6.36
N THR A 289 -3.35 -3.01 -6.39
CA THR A 289 -4.60 -2.36 -5.97
C THR A 289 -5.77 -2.82 -6.82
N GLU A 290 -5.49 -3.21 -8.04
CA GLU A 290 -6.38 -3.75 -9.07
C GLU A 290 -7.04 -5.08 -8.66
N GLY A 291 -6.42 -5.84 -7.74
CA GLY A 291 -6.97 -7.09 -7.23
C GLY A 291 -7.07 -8.23 -8.25
N THR A 292 -6.29 -8.17 -9.33
CA THR A 292 -6.29 -9.21 -10.39
C THR A 292 -5.76 -10.55 -9.91
N GLY A 293 -4.98 -10.54 -8.83
CA GLY A 293 -4.42 -11.70 -8.15
C GLY A 293 -3.50 -11.24 -7.02
N ALA A 294 -3.36 -12.08 -6.02
CA ALA A 294 -2.42 -11.88 -4.93
C ALA A 294 -1.72 -13.19 -4.57
N THR A 295 -0.50 -13.10 -4.08
CA THR A 295 0.23 -14.26 -3.52
C THR A 295 0.38 -14.10 -2.02
N TRP A 296 0.69 -15.21 -1.35
CA TRP A 296 0.96 -15.26 0.07
C TRP A 296 2.08 -16.24 0.37
N ILE A 297 2.96 -15.87 1.31
CA ILE A 297 4.01 -16.74 1.82
C ILE A 297 4.27 -16.44 3.29
N THR A 298 4.48 -17.49 4.09
CA THR A 298 4.95 -17.36 5.47
C THR A 298 6.47 -17.25 5.51
N GLY A 299 7.03 -16.78 6.62
CA GLY A 299 8.48 -16.75 6.80
C GLY A 299 9.13 -18.14 6.75
N ASP A 300 8.44 -19.16 7.31
CA ASP A 300 8.93 -20.54 7.25
C ASP A 300 8.98 -21.09 5.83
N GLU A 301 7.92 -20.86 5.03
CA GLU A 301 7.94 -21.21 3.61
C GLU A 301 9.01 -20.43 2.83
N TRP A 302 9.16 -19.14 3.16
CA TRP A 302 10.15 -18.31 2.50
C TRP A 302 11.60 -18.79 2.75
N LEU A 303 11.91 -19.31 3.93
CA LEU A 303 13.23 -19.90 4.21
C LEU A 303 13.54 -21.08 3.28
N ALA A 304 12.52 -21.83 2.85
CA ALA A 304 12.65 -22.91 1.87
C ALA A 304 12.63 -22.41 0.41
N HIS A 305 11.99 -21.25 0.15
CA HIS A 305 11.80 -20.65 -1.17
C HIS A 305 12.28 -19.19 -1.19
N ARG A 306 13.57 -18.99 -0.87
CA ARG A 306 14.17 -17.65 -0.73
C ARG A 306 14.00 -16.81 -1.98
N GLY A 307 13.52 -15.57 -1.79
CA GLY A 307 13.24 -14.62 -2.87
C GLY A 307 11.86 -14.74 -3.50
N SER A 308 11.09 -15.78 -3.15
CA SER A 308 9.70 -15.91 -3.61
C SER A 308 8.77 -14.97 -2.84
N VAL A 309 7.73 -14.51 -3.54
CA VAL A 309 6.58 -13.80 -2.95
C VAL A 309 5.38 -14.73 -2.68
N GLY A 310 5.57 -16.04 -2.85
CA GLY A 310 4.59 -17.07 -2.52
C GLY A 310 3.77 -17.57 -3.69
N LYS A 311 2.63 -18.21 -3.35
CA LYS A 311 1.69 -18.80 -4.29
C LYS A 311 0.42 -17.98 -4.39
N LEU A 312 -0.24 -18.06 -5.53
CA LEU A 312 -1.51 -17.35 -5.76
C LEU A 312 -2.61 -17.80 -4.81
N LEU A 313 -3.39 -16.84 -4.37
CA LEU A 313 -4.58 -17.00 -3.55
C LEU A 313 -5.87 -16.94 -4.38
N GLY A 314 -6.98 -17.42 -3.81
CA GLY A 314 -8.33 -17.16 -4.28
C GLY A 314 -8.66 -17.70 -5.67
N GLY A 315 -7.88 -18.64 -6.21
CA GLY A 315 -8.14 -19.25 -7.53
C GLY A 315 -7.74 -18.37 -8.72
N ALA A 316 -7.04 -17.25 -8.51
CA ALA A 316 -6.40 -16.51 -9.60
C ALA A 316 -5.35 -17.37 -10.31
N LYS A 317 -5.08 -17.07 -11.56
CA LYS A 317 -4.05 -17.77 -12.35
C LYS A 317 -2.93 -16.82 -12.74
N VAL A 318 -1.73 -17.37 -12.93
CA VAL A 318 -0.55 -16.64 -13.41
C VAL A 318 -0.01 -17.30 -14.67
N LYS A 319 0.52 -16.50 -15.58
CA LYS A 319 1.44 -16.93 -16.63
C LYS A 319 2.52 -15.89 -16.81
N VAL A 320 3.68 -16.35 -17.24
CA VAL A 320 4.83 -15.50 -17.58
C VAL A 320 5.00 -15.54 -19.09
N VAL A 321 5.18 -14.39 -19.72
CA VAL A 321 5.27 -14.32 -21.18
C VAL A 321 6.52 -13.56 -21.62
N ASN A 322 7.01 -13.89 -22.84
CA ASN A 322 8.07 -13.15 -23.50
C ASN A 322 7.52 -11.89 -24.21
N GLU A 323 8.39 -11.15 -24.90
CA GLU A 323 8.00 -9.94 -25.64
C GLU A 323 7.05 -10.22 -26.81
N GLN A 324 7.00 -11.46 -27.31
CA GLN A 324 6.11 -11.90 -28.39
C GLN A 324 4.73 -12.33 -27.85
N GLY A 325 4.53 -12.32 -26.53
CA GLY A 325 3.29 -12.76 -25.87
C GLY A 325 3.16 -14.27 -25.71
N GLU A 326 4.22 -15.03 -25.95
CA GLU A 326 4.26 -16.48 -25.78
C GLU A 326 4.55 -16.86 -24.34
N THR A 327 3.85 -17.86 -23.82
CA THR A 327 4.07 -18.36 -22.44
C THR A 327 5.44 -19.01 -22.33
N LEU A 328 6.21 -18.58 -21.34
CA LEU A 328 7.52 -19.11 -21.01
C LEU A 328 7.43 -20.35 -20.12
N PRO A 329 8.42 -21.27 -20.21
CA PRO A 329 8.58 -22.37 -19.27
C PRO A 329 8.84 -21.89 -17.85
N ASP A 330 8.62 -22.80 -16.87
CA ASP A 330 8.95 -22.56 -15.46
C ASP A 330 10.42 -22.16 -15.29
N GLY A 331 10.66 -21.14 -14.46
CA GLY A 331 11.99 -20.62 -14.16
C GLY A 331 12.52 -19.57 -15.13
N GLU A 332 11.85 -19.32 -16.26
CA GLU A 332 12.25 -18.28 -17.20
C GLU A 332 11.62 -16.94 -16.87
N ILE A 333 12.43 -15.87 -16.91
CA ILE A 333 11.98 -14.51 -16.57
C ILE A 333 11.26 -13.89 -17.76
N GLY A 334 10.03 -13.38 -17.50
CA GLY A 334 9.22 -12.64 -18.45
C GLY A 334 8.24 -11.70 -17.74
N GLU A 335 7.32 -11.13 -18.51
CA GLU A 335 6.27 -10.29 -17.95
C GLU A 335 5.17 -11.15 -17.31
N ILE A 336 4.79 -10.79 -16.08
CA ILE A 336 3.79 -11.51 -15.29
C ILE A 336 2.40 -11.03 -15.68
N TYR A 337 1.55 -11.99 -16.08
CA TYR A 337 0.13 -11.78 -16.31
C TYR A 337 -0.70 -12.57 -15.30
N LEU A 338 -1.72 -11.92 -14.77
CA LEU A 338 -2.66 -12.50 -13.81
C LEU A 338 -4.05 -12.58 -14.45
N LEU A 339 -4.81 -13.61 -14.08
CA LEU A 339 -6.20 -13.78 -14.48
C LEU A 339 -7.04 -13.99 -13.22
N PRO A 340 -7.89 -13.02 -12.85
CA PRO A 340 -8.81 -13.20 -11.72
C PRO A 340 -9.86 -14.27 -12.02
N PRO A 341 -10.42 -14.95 -11.01
CA PRO A 341 -11.42 -15.99 -11.21
C PRO A 341 -12.66 -15.56 -11.99
N GLY A 342 -13.08 -14.30 -11.84
CA GLY A 342 -14.20 -13.70 -12.56
C GLY A 342 -13.88 -13.22 -13.98
N GLY A 343 -12.61 -13.33 -14.41
CA GLY A 343 -12.13 -12.78 -15.69
C GLY A 343 -11.86 -11.28 -15.65
N GLN A 344 -11.49 -10.72 -16.80
CA GLN A 344 -11.15 -9.30 -16.95
C GLN A 344 -12.32 -8.39 -16.53
N GLY A 345 -11.99 -7.29 -15.84
CA GLY A 345 -12.97 -6.31 -15.37
C GLY A 345 -13.82 -6.75 -14.19
N SER A 346 -13.60 -7.96 -13.63
CA SER A 346 -14.37 -8.45 -12.48
C SER A 346 -13.91 -7.88 -11.14
N THR A 347 -12.70 -7.32 -11.06
CA THR A 347 -12.11 -6.85 -9.80
C THR A 347 -11.99 -5.34 -9.75
N TYR A 348 -11.78 -4.68 -10.88
CA TYR A 348 -11.62 -3.22 -10.97
C TYR A 348 -11.91 -2.69 -12.36
N HIS A 349 -12.06 -1.35 -12.44
CA HIS A 349 -11.87 -0.57 -13.65
C HIS A 349 -11.08 0.70 -13.34
N TYR A 350 -10.45 1.28 -14.37
CA TYR A 350 -9.78 2.58 -14.23
C TYR A 350 -10.69 3.73 -14.64
N ILE A 351 -10.55 4.87 -13.94
CA ILE A 351 -10.93 6.18 -14.46
C ILE A 351 -9.62 6.91 -14.80
N GLY A 352 -9.50 7.38 -16.04
CA GLY A 352 -8.32 8.10 -16.53
C GLY A 352 -7.17 7.22 -17.05
N ALA A 353 -7.37 5.92 -17.19
CA ALA A 353 -6.43 4.99 -17.81
C ALA A 353 -7.15 3.78 -18.37
N GLU A 354 -6.42 2.96 -19.15
CA GLU A 354 -6.86 1.66 -19.64
C GLU A 354 -6.03 0.54 -19.03
N SER A 355 -6.61 -0.66 -18.93
CA SER A 355 -5.88 -1.85 -18.51
C SER A 355 -5.00 -2.37 -19.64
N SER A 356 -3.83 -2.89 -19.31
CA SER A 356 -2.97 -3.62 -20.24
C SER A 356 -3.24 -5.12 -20.13
N GLY A 357 -3.57 -5.78 -21.24
CA GLY A 357 -3.95 -7.18 -21.19
C GLY A 357 -3.65 -7.94 -22.47
N LEU A 358 -3.79 -9.26 -22.39
CA LEU A 358 -3.74 -10.20 -23.52
C LEU A 358 -5.11 -10.84 -23.72
N ASP A 359 -5.30 -11.44 -24.89
CA ASP A 359 -6.49 -12.22 -25.19
C ASP A 359 -6.79 -13.26 -24.11
N GLY A 360 -8.08 -13.45 -23.81
CA GLY A 360 -8.55 -14.35 -22.75
C GLY A 360 -8.61 -13.72 -21.36
N GLY A 361 -8.50 -12.38 -21.25
CA GLY A 361 -8.72 -11.64 -20.01
C GLY A 361 -7.53 -11.59 -19.05
N TRP A 362 -6.34 -11.91 -19.53
CA TRP A 362 -5.10 -11.80 -18.80
C TRP A 362 -4.64 -10.35 -18.70
N GLU A 363 -4.30 -9.90 -17.50
CA GLU A 363 -3.90 -8.53 -17.23
C GLU A 363 -2.50 -8.46 -16.63
N SER A 364 -1.70 -7.47 -17.03
CA SER A 364 -0.37 -7.19 -16.49
C SER A 364 -0.36 -5.84 -15.77
N LEU A 365 0.33 -5.81 -14.64
CA LEU A 365 0.66 -4.59 -13.91
C LEU A 365 2.08 -4.09 -14.24
N GLY A 366 2.75 -4.78 -15.18
CA GLY A 366 4.11 -4.46 -15.61
C GLY A 366 5.21 -5.04 -14.71
N ASP A 367 4.89 -6.04 -13.89
CA ASP A 367 5.86 -6.73 -13.07
C ASP A 367 6.55 -7.83 -13.89
N MET A 368 7.88 -7.98 -13.72
CA MET A 368 8.71 -9.01 -14.34
C MET A 368 9.09 -10.06 -13.31
N GLY A 369 9.15 -11.33 -13.74
CA GLY A 369 9.55 -12.41 -12.84
C GLY A 369 9.35 -13.79 -13.47
N TYR A 370 9.31 -14.82 -12.65
CA TYR A 370 9.09 -16.21 -13.08
C TYR A 370 8.30 -16.99 -12.04
N VAL A 371 7.75 -18.12 -12.46
CA VAL A 371 7.14 -19.12 -11.58
C VAL A 371 8.01 -20.36 -11.61
N ASP A 372 8.27 -20.97 -10.46
CA ASP A 372 9.00 -22.24 -10.40
C ASP A 372 8.07 -23.45 -10.61
N SER A 373 8.66 -24.64 -10.76
CA SER A 373 7.93 -25.90 -10.95
C SER A 373 7.02 -26.30 -9.78
N GLN A 374 7.14 -25.63 -8.63
CA GLN A 374 6.28 -25.83 -7.46
C GLN A 374 5.17 -24.77 -7.36
N GLY A 375 5.10 -23.82 -8.32
CA GLY A 375 4.10 -22.76 -8.38
C GLY A 375 4.39 -21.55 -7.51
N TYR A 376 5.62 -21.37 -7.02
CA TYR A 376 6.04 -20.17 -6.33
C TYR A 376 6.41 -19.08 -7.34
N LEU A 377 5.91 -17.86 -7.09
CA LEU A 377 6.20 -16.68 -7.89
C LEU A 377 7.43 -15.95 -7.34
N TYR A 378 8.32 -15.56 -8.25
CA TYR A 378 9.52 -14.77 -7.96
C TYR A 378 9.47 -13.48 -8.78
N LEU A 379 9.69 -12.34 -8.12
CA LEU A 379 9.71 -11.03 -8.78
C LEU A 379 11.16 -10.62 -9.08
N SER A 380 11.38 -10.06 -10.26
CA SER A 380 12.66 -9.45 -10.64
C SER A 380 12.63 -7.94 -10.47
N ASP A 381 11.74 -7.25 -11.18
CA ASP A 381 11.49 -5.80 -11.07
C ASP A 381 10.26 -5.41 -11.91
N ARG A 382 10.01 -4.10 -12.07
CA ARG A 382 9.04 -3.60 -13.03
C ARG A 382 9.66 -3.41 -14.40
N LYS A 383 8.94 -3.76 -15.45
CA LYS A 383 9.35 -3.60 -16.85
C LYS A 383 9.78 -2.16 -17.18
N THR A 384 9.08 -1.17 -16.59
CA THR A 384 9.37 0.26 -16.77
C THR A 384 10.61 0.74 -16.05
N ASP A 385 11.06 0.03 -15.05
CA ASP A 385 12.20 0.41 -14.20
C ASP A 385 13.50 -0.32 -14.61
N MET A 386 13.38 -1.38 -15.41
CA MET A 386 14.51 -2.15 -15.92
C MET A 386 15.47 -1.27 -16.72
N ILE A 387 16.75 -1.38 -16.44
CA ILE A 387 17.83 -0.63 -17.09
C ILE A 387 18.43 -1.51 -18.19
N LEU A 388 18.42 -1.01 -19.42
CA LEU A 388 19.03 -1.66 -20.58
C LEU A 388 20.44 -1.10 -20.81
N ALA A 389 21.46 -1.76 -20.25
CA ALA A 389 22.84 -1.30 -20.34
C ALA A 389 23.70 -2.30 -21.13
N GLY A 390 24.19 -1.88 -22.30
CA GLY A 390 25.06 -2.72 -23.13
C GLY A 390 24.45 -4.07 -23.54
N GLY A 391 23.12 -4.11 -23.71
CA GLY A 391 22.38 -5.34 -24.04
C GLY A 391 22.04 -6.24 -22.86
N ALA A 392 22.41 -5.83 -21.63
CA ALA A 392 22.04 -6.54 -20.42
C ALA A 392 20.78 -5.91 -19.77
N ASN A 393 19.86 -6.77 -19.33
CA ASN A 393 18.73 -6.37 -18.49
C ASN A 393 19.23 -6.27 -17.03
N ILE A 394 19.21 -5.07 -16.48
CA ILE A 394 19.62 -4.80 -15.11
C ILE A 394 18.41 -4.35 -14.31
N TYR A 395 18.19 -4.97 -13.17
CA TYR A 395 17.05 -4.73 -12.31
C TYR A 395 17.45 -3.84 -11.13
N PRO A 396 16.95 -2.60 -11.03
CA PRO A 396 17.25 -1.67 -9.94
C PRO A 396 17.08 -2.26 -8.54
N ALA A 397 16.04 -3.03 -8.31
CA ALA A 397 15.75 -3.62 -7.00
C ALA A 397 16.89 -4.52 -6.47
N GLU A 398 17.58 -5.25 -7.34
CA GLU A 398 18.72 -6.08 -6.96
C GLU A 398 19.90 -5.24 -6.47
N ILE A 399 20.16 -4.13 -7.14
CA ILE A 399 21.24 -3.22 -6.79
C ILE A 399 20.91 -2.44 -5.51
N GLU A 400 19.68 -1.96 -5.39
CA GLU A 400 19.18 -1.30 -4.18
C GLU A 400 19.28 -2.23 -2.96
N ALA A 401 18.88 -3.50 -3.13
CA ALA A 401 19.00 -4.50 -2.07
C ALA A 401 20.45 -4.68 -1.59
N ALA A 402 21.43 -4.67 -2.51
CA ALA A 402 22.84 -4.75 -2.17
C ALA A 402 23.34 -3.47 -1.50
N ILE A 403 22.96 -2.28 -2.00
CA ILE A 403 23.31 -0.98 -1.40
C ILE A 403 22.76 -0.88 0.04
N ASP A 404 21.52 -1.28 0.25
CA ASP A 404 20.82 -1.17 1.54
C ASP A 404 21.37 -2.11 2.62
N THR A 405 22.21 -3.11 2.26
CA THR A 405 22.97 -3.94 3.24
C THR A 405 24.08 -3.17 3.92
N HIS A 406 24.55 -2.06 3.35
CA HIS A 406 25.62 -1.29 3.96
C HIS A 406 25.10 -0.53 5.21
N PRO A 407 25.77 -0.63 6.39
CA PRO A 407 25.23 -0.12 7.66
C PRO A 407 25.06 1.41 7.71
N LEU A 408 25.82 2.15 6.90
CA LEU A 408 25.73 3.60 6.82
C LEU A 408 24.70 4.12 5.81
N VAL A 409 24.04 3.24 5.04
CA VAL A 409 22.98 3.61 4.10
C VAL A 409 21.62 3.63 4.82
N ARG A 410 20.84 4.68 4.59
CA ARG A 410 19.47 4.82 5.09
C ARG A 410 18.44 4.40 4.06
N SER A 411 18.63 4.79 2.80
CA SER A 411 17.80 4.37 1.67
C SER A 411 18.56 4.57 0.36
N SER A 412 18.17 3.83 -0.68
CA SER A 412 18.71 3.95 -2.02
C SER A 412 17.63 3.96 -3.08
N ALA A 413 17.98 4.50 -4.25
CA ALA A 413 17.22 4.41 -5.49
C ALA A 413 18.20 4.26 -6.66
N VAL A 414 17.88 3.34 -7.58
CA VAL A 414 18.72 3.09 -8.76
C VAL A 414 17.91 3.40 -10.01
N ILE A 415 18.53 4.14 -10.94
CA ILE A 415 17.93 4.54 -12.22
C ILE A 415 18.90 4.34 -13.37
N GLY A 416 18.38 4.22 -14.60
CA GLY A 416 19.19 4.19 -15.82
C GLY A 416 19.33 5.57 -16.42
N LEU A 417 20.49 6.19 -16.35
CA LEU A 417 20.75 7.44 -17.07
C LEU A 417 21.12 7.14 -18.53
N PRO A 418 20.77 8.03 -19.48
CA PRO A 418 21.22 7.92 -20.86
C PRO A 418 22.76 7.83 -20.94
N ASP A 419 23.28 6.95 -21.78
CA ASP A 419 24.69 6.69 -21.99
C ASP A 419 24.92 6.42 -23.49
N ASP A 420 25.85 7.15 -24.11
CA ASP A 420 26.06 7.09 -25.56
C ASP A 420 26.63 5.75 -26.04
N ASP A 421 27.30 5.01 -25.17
CA ASP A 421 27.94 3.73 -25.51
C ASP A 421 27.04 2.53 -25.15
N LEU A 422 26.41 2.58 -23.99
CA LEU A 422 25.62 1.47 -23.47
C LEU A 422 24.10 1.62 -23.66
N GLY A 423 23.66 2.75 -24.22
CA GLY A 423 22.22 3.14 -24.24
C GLY A 423 21.75 3.70 -22.89
N GLN A 424 22.00 2.96 -21.82
CA GLN A 424 21.79 3.40 -20.45
C GLN A 424 22.96 2.97 -19.56
N SER A 425 23.24 3.75 -18.51
CA SER A 425 24.20 3.40 -17.46
C SER A 425 23.51 3.41 -16.08
N VAL A 426 23.97 2.52 -15.22
CA VAL A 426 23.44 2.41 -13.85
C VAL A 426 23.89 3.60 -13.02
N HIS A 427 22.93 4.34 -12.46
CA HIS A 427 23.16 5.46 -11.55
C HIS A 427 22.47 5.18 -10.22
N ALA A 428 23.25 5.23 -9.11
CA ALA A 428 22.73 5.06 -7.77
C ALA A 428 22.58 6.39 -7.05
N ILE A 429 21.42 6.65 -6.49
CA ILE A 429 21.14 7.78 -5.60
C ILE A 429 21.05 7.20 -4.19
N VAL A 430 21.86 7.72 -3.25
CA VAL A 430 22.03 7.10 -1.94
C VAL A 430 21.88 8.13 -0.83
N ASP A 431 20.90 7.92 0.04
CA ASP A 431 20.77 8.60 1.31
C ASP A 431 21.59 7.84 2.36
N ALA A 432 22.71 8.42 2.80
CA ALA A 432 23.65 7.77 3.70
C ALA A 432 24.25 8.75 4.70
N ALA A 433 24.91 8.19 5.73
CA ALA A 433 25.71 8.98 6.65
C ALA A 433 26.92 9.61 5.93
N GLU A 434 27.36 10.80 6.35
CA GLU A 434 28.50 11.51 5.76
C GLU A 434 29.81 10.71 5.78
N ALA A 435 29.95 9.80 6.73
CA ALA A 435 31.14 8.96 6.87
C ALA A 435 31.29 7.90 5.76
N LEU A 436 30.23 7.58 4.99
CA LEU A 436 30.31 6.64 3.88
C LEU A 436 31.04 7.30 2.70
N THR A 437 32.09 6.70 2.16
CA THR A 437 32.75 7.15 0.91
C THR A 437 32.25 6.35 -0.29
N ASP A 438 32.36 6.91 -1.50
CA ASP A 438 31.92 6.22 -2.72
C ASP A 438 32.77 4.98 -2.96
N GLU A 439 34.07 5.05 -2.65
CA GLU A 439 35.00 3.93 -2.74
C GLU A 439 34.60 2.78 -1.82
N ALA A 440 34.21 3.10 -0.57
CA ALA A 440 33.76 2.09 0.39
C ALA A 440 32.45 1.44 -0.05
N LEU A 441 31.52 2.22 -0.62
CA LEU A 441 30.27 1.68 -1.16
C LEU A 441 30.53 0.81 -2.40
N LEU A 442 31.38 1.28 -3.34
CA LEU A 442 31.72 0.50 -4.54
C LEU A 442 32.44 -0.81 -4.17
N GLN A 443 33.37 -0.76 -3.20
CA GLN A 443 34.03 -1.97 -2.69
C GLN A 443 32.99 -2.95 -2.12
N HIS A 444 32.09 -2.47 -1.28
CA HIS A 444 30.98 -3.28 -0.74
C HIS A 444 30.15 -3.94 -1.86
N LEU A 445 29.81 -3.18 -2.89
CA LEU A 445 29.01 -3.68 -4.01
C LEU A 445 29.75 -4.73 -4.86
N THR A 446 31.08 -4.68 -4.97
CA THR A 446 31.84 -5.70 -5.70
C THR A 446 31.81 -7.07 -5.04
N GLU A 447 31.49 -7.13 -3.75
CA GLU A 447 31.33 -8.40 -3.02
C GLU A 447 29.94 -9.02 -3.21
N HIS A 448 28.96 -8.22 -3.63
CA HIS A 448 27.54 -8.62 -3.69
C HIS A 448 26.97 -8.66 -5.10
N LEU A 449 27.57 -7.98 -6.08
CA LEU A 449 27.02 -7.81 -7.43
C LEU A 449 28.01 -8.21 -8.53
N ALA A 450 27.48 -8.74 -9.62
CA ALA A 450 28.25 -8.91 -10.84
C ALA A 450 28.73 -7.53 -11.38
N ARG A 451 29.92 -7.48 -11.95
CA ARG A 451 30.59 -6.23 -12.36
C ARG A 451 29.75 -5.31 -13.24
N TYR A 452 28.94 -5.86 -14.14
CA TYR A 452 28.10 -5.08 -15.06
C TYR A 452 26.89 -4.41 -14.38
N LYS A 453 26.54 -4.83 -13.15
CA LYS A 453 25.46 -4.26 -12.33
C LYS A 453 25.94 -3.16 -11.38
N ILE A 454 27.25 -3.01 -11.20
CA ILE A 454 27.81 -2.00 -10.30
C ILE A 454 27.51 -0.63 -10.87
N PRO A 455 26.95 0.32 -10.08
CA PRO A 455 26.69 1.69 -10.52
C PRO A 455 27.93 2.38 -11.08
N ARG A 456 27.82 2.98 -12.25
CA ARG A 456 28.89 3.82 -12.82
C ARG A 456 29.03 5.15 -12.11
N THR A 457 27.93 5.65 -11.59
CA THR A 457 27.89 6.93 -10.86
C THR A 457 27.06 6.79 -9.60
N ILE A 458 27.50 7.49 -8.54
CA ILE A 458 26.82 7.54 -7.25
C ILE A 458 26.53 9.00 -6.94
N GLU A 459 25.28 9.30 -6.63
CA GLU A 459 24.84 10.60 -6.12
C GLU A 459 24.46 10.46 -4.65
N ARG A 460 24.92 11.39 -3.81
CA ARG A 460 24.59 11.41 -2.40
C ARG A 460 23.54 12.45 -2.10
N VAL A 461 22.54 12.05 -1.34
CA VAL A 461 21.46 12.91 -0.88
C VAL A 461 21.29 12.82 0.63
N GLN A 462 20.68 13.83 1.23
CA GLN A 462 20.34 13.86 2.66
C GLN A 462 18.83 13.84 2.87
N THR A 463 18.06 13.47 1.84
CA THR A 463 16.61 13.41 1.86
C THR A 463 16.15 11.99 1.60
N PRO A 464 15.06 11.53 2.26
CA PRO A 464 14.49 10.22 2.01
C PRO A 464 14.11 10.04 0.53
N LEU A 465 14.53 8.92 -0.06
CA LEU A 465 14.26 8.56 -1.46
C LEU A 465 12.94 7.81 -1.65
N ARG A 466 12.33 7.39 -0.56
CA ARG A 466 11.07 6.65 -0.54
C ARG A 466 10.00 7.44 0.17
N ASP A 467 8.77 7.39 -0.35
CA ASP A 467 7.62 7.98 0.30
C ASP A 467 7.19 7.20 1.57
N ASP A 468 6.12 7.69 2.26
CA ASP A 468 5.60 7.07 3.48
C ASP A 468 5.04 5.64 3.27
N ALA A 469 4.83 5.22 2.01
CA ALA A 469 4.46 3.86 1.63
C ALA A 469 5.67 3.00 1.20
N GLY A 470 6.89 3.51 1.35
CA GLY A 470 8.11 2.84 0.93
C GLY A 470 8.36 2.82 -0.57
N LYS A 471 7.61 3.58 -1.36
CA LYS A 471 7.73 3.61 -2.82
C LYS A 471 8.73 4.66 -3.29
N THR A 472 9.58 4.28 -4.26
CA THR A 472 10.50 5.18 -4.96
C THR A 472 9.83 5.71 -6.23
N ARG A 473 9.82 7.02 -6.42
CA ARG A 473 9.32 7.66 -7.65
C ARG A 473 10.41 7.74 -8.72
N ARG A 474 10.92 6.59 -9.21
CA ARG A 474 12.06 6.51 -10.13
C ARG A 474 11.91 7.37 -11.38
N SER A 475 10.72 7.39 -11.99
CA SER A 475 10.45 8.23 -13.17
C SER A 475 10.62 9.73 -12.91
N ALA A 476 10.30 10.21 -11.72
CA ALA A 476 10.49 11.59 -11.32
C ALA A 476 11.99 11.88 -11.08
N LEU A 477 12.67 10.98 -10.36
CA LEU A 477 14.13 11.05 -10.14
C LEU A 477 14.90 11.08 -11.46
N LEU A 478 14.54 10.23 -12.42
CA LEU A 478 15.15 10.18 -13.74
C LEU A 478 14.95 11.48 -14.52
N LYS A 479 13.72 11.99 -14.58
CA LYS A 479 13.41 13.25 -15.28
C LYS A 479 14.21 14.43 -14.72
N GLU A 480 14.32 14.51 -13.40
CA GLU A 480 15.07 15.57 -12.72
C GLU A 480 16.55 15.54 -13.09
N ARG A 481 17.20 14.34 -13.08
CA ARG A 481 18.64 14.21 -13.42
C ARG A 481 18.91 14.46 -14.89
N ILE A 482 18.01 14.04 -15.79
CA ILE A 482 18.11 14.37 -17.22
C ILE A 482 17.98 15.88 -17.44
N ALA A 483 17.10 16.58 -16.72
CA ALA A 483 16.99 18.04 -16.83
C ALA A 483 18.25 18.73 -16.32
N GLN A 484 18.76 18.35 -15.15
CA GLN A 484 20.01 18.90 -14.59
C GLN A 484 21.21 18.69 -15.52
N ALA A 485 21.33 17.53 -16.18
CA ALA A 485 22.39 17.27 -17.12
C ALA A 485 22.32 18.16 -18.38
N LYS A 486 21.12 18.59 -18.80
CA LYS A 486 20.92 19.50 -19.93
C LYS A 486 21.24 20.97 -19.61
N ASP A 487 21.08 21.37 -18.34
CA ASP A 487 21.36 22.74 -17.89
C ASP A 487 22.86 22.97 -17.66
N ILE A 488 23.67 21.91 -17.65
CA ILE A 488 25.14 21.97 -17.46
C ILE A 488 25.89 21.97 -18.81
N ASN A 489 25.27 21.56 -19.91
CA ASN A 489 25.82 21.57 -21.27
C ASN A 489 25.26 22.75 -22.10
#